data_6df7d32d82a19a7b5ee853af4046a65f
#
_entry.id   6df7d32d82a19a7b5ee853af4046a65f
#
_cell.length_a   1.000
_cell.length_b   1.000
_cell.length_c   1.000
_cell.angle_alpha   90.00
_cell.angle_beta   90.00
_cell.angle_gamma   90.00
#
_symmetry.space_group_name_H-M   'P 1'
#
loop_
_entity.id
_entity.type
_entity.pdbx_description
1 polymer ?
#
loop_
_entity_poly.entity_id
_entity_poly.type
_entity_poly.pdbx_seq_one_letter_code
_entity_poly.pdbx_strand_id
1 'polypeptide(L)'
;SSAKFNLANLHLNTKRFDLAEEEYTEALRIYRRLAERNPSVYESDVAMTLYNFAILHSDTKRFDLAEEEYTESLEIRRRLAERDPYAFENDVATTLNNLANLHQNK
;
A
#
# COMPACT_ATOMS: atom_id res chain seq x y z
N SER A 1 -12.67 -3.18 -3.50
CA SER A 1 -13.73 -2.57 -2.71
C SER A 1 -13.30 -2.40 -1.26
N SER A 2 -13.98 -1.50 -0.55
CA SER A 2 -13.65 -1.22 0.86
C SER A 2 -13.83 -2.44 1.74
N ALA A 3 -14.84 -3.27 1.47
CA ALA A 3 -15.08 -4.48 2.26
C ALA A 3 -13.92 -5.46 2.12
N LYS A 4 -13.43 -5.67 0.90
CA LYS A 4 -12.30 -6.56 0.67
C LYS A 4 -11.03 -6.03 1.34
N PHE A 5 -10.81 -4.72 1.25
CA PHE A 5 -9.65 -4.09 1.86
C PHE A 5 -9.66 -4.25 3.38
N ASN A 6 -10.82 -4.04 3.99
CA ASN A 6 -10.96 -4.17 5.44
C ASN A 6 -10.75 -5.61 5.90
N LEU A 7 -11.26 -6.57 5.13
CA LEU A 7 -11.07 -7.98 5.43
C LEU A 7 -9.60 -8.38 5.34
N ALA A 8 -8.90 -7.85 4.32
CA ALA A 8 -7.47 -8.11 4.16
C ALA A 8 -6.67 -7.60 5.36
N ASN A 9 -7.01 -6.41 5.86
CA ASN A 9 -6.35 -5.86 7.04
C ASN A 9 -6.59 -6.72 8.27
N LEU A 10 -7.80 -7.25 8.42
CA LEU A 10 -8.11 -8.17 9.51
C LEU A 10 -7.25 -9.43 9.40
N HIS A 11 -7.14 -10.00 8.21
CA HIS A 11 -6.35 -11.21 8.00
C HIS A 11 -4.86 -10.96 8.24
N LEU A 12 -4.36 -9.78 7.86
CA LEU A 12 -2.98 -9.40 8.14
C LEU A 12 -2.74 -9.37 9.65
N ASN A 13 -3.64 -8.74 10.40
CA ASN A 13 -3.51 -8.59 11.84
C ASN A 13 -3.60 -9.93 12.59
N THR A 14 -4.27 -10.92 12.01
CA THR A 14 -4.38 -12.26 12.61
C THR A 14 -3.37 -13.24 11.98
N LYS A 15 -2.45 -12.72 11.15
CA LYS A 15 -1.39 -13.51 10.50
C LYS A 15 -1.91 -14.59 9.56
N ARG A 16 -3.04 -14.34 8.92
CA ARG A 16 -3.57 -15.21 7.88
C ARG A 16 -3.10 -14.68 6.53
N PHE A 17 -1.81 -14.84 6.28
CA PHE A 17 -1.13 -14.16 5.18
C PHE A 17 -1.62 -14.59 3.79
N ASP A 18 -1.97 -15.86 3.61
CA ASP A 18 -2.45 -16.35 2.33
C ASP A 18 -3.78 -15.71 1.95
N LEU A 19 -4.69 -15.56 2.93
CA LEU A 19 -5.97 -14.91 2.68
C LEU A 19 -5.80 -13.42 2.44
N ALA A 20 -4.92 -12.79 3.23
CA ALA A 20 -4.65 -11.37 3.07
C ALA A 20 -4.08 -11.08 1.69
N GLU A 21 -3.19 -11.94 1.19
CA GLU A 21 -2.60 -11.76 -0.13
C GLU A 21 -3.65 -11.78 -1.24
N GLU A 22 -4.58 -12.73 -1.18
CA GLU A 22 -5.65 -12.79 -2.17
C GLU A 22 -6.50 -11.53 -2.16
N GLU A 23 -6.82 -11.05 -0.97
CA GLU A 23 -7.71 -9.90 -0.81
C GLU A 23 -7.03 -8.60 -1.21
N TYR A 24 -5.77 -8.42 -0.86
CA TYR A 24 -5.03 -7.24 -1.31
C TYR A 24 -4.85 -7.24 -2.82
N THR A 25 -4.60 -8.42 -3.41
CA THR A 25 -4.47 -8.54 -4.86
C THR A 25 -5.74 -8.09 -5.56
N GLU A 26 -6.88 -8.55 -5.07
CA GLU A 26 -8.16 -8.17 -5.67
C GLU A 26 -8.46 -6.68 -5.46
N ALA A 27 -8.22 -6.18 -4.25
CA ALA A 27 -8.47 -4.77 -3.94
C ALA A 27 -7.60 -3.86 -4.82
N LEU A 28 -6.32 -4.21 -4.97
CA LEU A 28 -5.40 -3.42 -5.79
C LEU A 28 -5.87 -3.38 -7.25
N ARG A 29 -6.28 -4.53 -7.78
CA ARG A 29 -6.76 -4.61 -9.15
C ARG A 29 -7.97 -3.69 -9.37
N ILE A 30 -8.90 -3.71 -8.42
CA ILE A 30 -10.10 -2.89 -8.51
C ILE A 30 -9.76 -1.41 -8.41
N TYR A 31 -8.93 -1.02 -7.45
CA TYR A 31 -8.56 0.39 -7.27
C TYR A 31 -7.75 0.92 -8.46
N ARG A 32 -6.86 0.10 -9.03
CA ARG A 32 -6.12 0.53 -10.23
C ARG A 32 -7.06 0.79 -11.39
N ARG A 33 -8.06 -0.07 -11.58
CA ARG A 33 -9.05 0.12 -12.64
C ARG A 33 -9.86 1.38 -12.42
N LEU A 34 -10.28 1.63 -11.18
CA LEU A 34 -11.04 2.83 -10.85
C LEU A 34 -10.19 4.09 -11.00
N ALA A 35 -8.91 3.99 -10.66
CA ALA A 35 -7.98 5.12 -10.75
C ALA A 35 -7.69 5.51 -12.20
N GLU A 36 -7.78 4.57 -13.14
CA GLU A 36 -7.62 4.89 -14.56
C GLU A 36 -8.67 5.88 -15.03
N ARG A 37 -9.88 5.77 -14.51
CA ARG A 37 -10.99 6.64 -14.87
C ARG A 37 -11.02 7.91 -14.01
N ASN A 38 -10.63 7.80 -12.76
CA ASN A 38 -10.76 8.90 -11.81
C ASN A 38 -9.59 8.92 -10.83
N PRO A 39 -8.39 9.29 -11.32
CA PRO A 39 -7.20 9.23 -10.47
C PRO A 39 -7.27 10.09 -9.22
N SER A 40 -7.90 11.27 -9.31
CA SER A 40 -7.97 12.16 -8.14
C SER A 40 -8.75 11.54 -6.98
N VAL A 41 -9.65 10.59 -7.28
CA VAL A 41 -10.44 9.93 -6.26
C VAL A 41 -9.75 8.67 -5.72
N TYR A 42 -9.13 7.89 -6.61
CA TYR A 42 -8.70 6.53 -6.25
C TYR A 42 -7.18 6.34 -6.10
N GLU A 43 -6.36 7.31 -6.46
CA GLU A 43 -4.90 7.16 -6.33
C GLU A 43 -4.48 6.92 -4.88
N SER A 44 -5.13 7.60 -3.95
CA SER A 44 -4.85 7.42 -2.53
C SER A 44 -5.13 5.98 -2.09
N ASP A 45 -6.22 5.40 -2.61
CA ASP A 45 -6.58 4.01 -2.29
C ASP A 45 -5.57 3.02 -2.87
N VAL A 46 -5.06 3.29 -4.07
CA VAL A 46 -4.00 2.48 -4.67
C VAL A 46 -2.75 2.52 -3.79
N ALA A 47 -2.35 3.71 -3.37
CA ALA A 47 -1.15 3.88 -2.54
C ALA A 47 -1.31 3.19 -1.19
N MET A 48 -2.47 3.29 -0.57
CA MET A 48 -2.75 2.65 0.71
C MET A 48 -2.70 1.12 0.59
N THR A 49 -3.29 0.59 -0.48
CA THR A 49 -3.31 -0.86 -0.70
C THR A 49 -1.90 -1.38 -0.94
N LEU A 50 -1.11 -0.66 -1.75
CA LEU A 50 0.29 -1.03 -1.99
C LEU A 50 1.10 -1.01 -0.70
N TYR A 51 0.88 0.00 0.13
CA TYR A 51 1.57 0.14 1.41
C TYR A 51 1.28 -1.07 2.32
N ASN A 52 0.01 -1.45 2.44
CA ASN A 52 -0.37 -2.58 3.27
C ASN A 52 0.09 -3.92 2.68
N PHE A 53 0.06 -4.03 1.36
CA PHE A 53 0.57 -5.23 0.68
C PHE A 53 2.07 -5.39 0.92
N ALA A 54 2.80 -4.26 0.92
CA ALA A 54 4.24 -4.27 1.20
C ALA A 54 4.53 -4.76 2.62
N ILE A 55 3.69 -4.36 3.59
CA ILE A 55 3.84 -4.86 4.95
C ILE A 55 3.70 -6.38 4.98
N LEU A 56 2.70 -6.91 4.29
CA LEU A 56 2.47 -8.34 4.19
C LEU A 56 3.70 -9.04 3.59
N HIS A 57 4.21 -8.53 2.49
CA HIS A 57 5.36 -9.14 1.83
C HIS A 57 6.62 -9.03 2.69
N SER A 58 6.79 -7.94 3.42
CA SER A 58 7.90 -7.80 4.35
C SER A 58 7.81 -8.82 5.48
N ASP A 59 6.60 -9.01 6.03
CA ASP A 59 6.37 -9.96 7.10
C ASP A 59 6.61 -11.41 6.66
N THR A 60 6.41 -11.70 5.39
CA THR A 60 6.65 -13.03 4.82
C THR A 60 8.02 -13.13 4.15
N LYS A 61 8.88 -12.14 4.36
CA LYS A 61 10.27 -12.09 3.87
C LYS A 61 10.39 -12.05 2.35
N ARG A 62 9.37 -11.53 1.68
CA ARG A 62 9.41 -11.31 0.23
C ARG A 62 9.83 -9.85 -0.01
N PHE A 63 11.09 -9.57 0.32
CA PHE A 63 11.59 -8.21 0.43
C PHE A 63 11.63 -7.45 -0.90
N ASP A 64 11.90 -8.14 -2.00
CA ASP A 64 11.94 -7.48 -3.31
C ASP A 64 10.57 -6.97 -3.71
N LEU A 65 9.52 -7.77 -3.49
CA LEU A 65 8.16 -7.34 -3.75
C LEU A 65 7.75 -6.19 -2.84
N ALA A 66 8.11 -6.28 -1.56
CA ALA A 66 7.79 -5.22 -0.61
C ALA A 66 8.45 -3.90 -1.02
N GLU A 67 9.70 -3.96 -1.48
CA GLU A 67 10.40 -2.75 -1.91
C GLU A 67 9.72 -2.09 -3.10
N GLU A 68 9.32 -2.89 -4.10
CA GLU A 68 8.60 -2.36 -5.26
C GLU A 68 7.29 -1.69 -4.85
N GLU A 69 6.56 -2.31 -3.95
CA GLU A 69 5.26 -1.80 -3.52
C GLU A 69 5.39 -0.54 -2.67
N TYR A 70 6.35 -0.52 -1.74
CA TYR A 70 6.62 0.70 -0.97
C TYR A 70 7.06 1.84 -1.88
N THR A 71 7.91 1.54 -2.87
CA THR A 71 8.41 2.57 -3.79
C THR A 71 7.28 3.16 -4.61
N GLU A 72 6.40 2.33 -5.14
CA GLU A 72 5.26 2.82 -5.92
C GLU A 72 4.31 3.62 -5.03
N SER A 73 4.03 3.13 -3.82
CA SER A 73 3.19 3.85 -2.88
C SER A 73 3.78 5.22 -2.55
N LEU A 74 5.10 5.28 -2.34
CA LEU A 74 5.79 6.52 -2.04
C LEU A 74 5.67 7.52 -3.19
N GLU A 75 5.86 7.06 -4.43
CA GLU A 75 5.75 7.93 -5.59
C GLU A 75 4.36 8.57 -5.68
N ILE A 76 3.32 7.76 -5.48
CA ILE A 76 1.95 8.27 -5.51
C ILE A 76 1.73 9.26 -4.37
N ARG A 77 2.15 8.92 -3.16
CA ARG A 77 1.95 9.77 -1.99
C ARG A 77 2.71 11.09 -2.09
N ARG A 78 3.90 11.09 -2.71
CA ARG A 78 4.63 12.33 -2.95
C ARG A 78 3.89 13.26 -3.90
N ARG A 79 3.31 12.71 -4.97
CA ARG A 79 2.51 13.51 -5.90
C ARG A 79 1.29 14.10 -5.20
N LEU A 80 0.63 13.32 -4.37
CA LEU A 80 -0.52 13.79 -3.62
C LEU A 80 -0.13 14.85 -2.61
N ALA A 81 1.02 14.70 -1.96
CA ALA A 81 1.50 15.66 -0.98
C ALA A 81 1.89 17.00 -1.61
N GLU A 82 2.31 17.00 -2.88
CA GLU A 82 2.58 18.24 -3.60
C GLU A 82 1.33 19.10 -3.73
N ARG A 83 0.18 18.44 -3.91
CA ARG A 83 -1.10 19.14 -4.04
C ARG A 83 -1.71 19.48 -2.70
N ASP A 84 -1.55 18.58 -1.72
CA ASP A 84 -2.17 18.74 -0.41
C ASP A 84 -1.23 18.20 0.67
N PRO A 85 -0.24 19.01 1.11
CA PRO A 85 0.72 18.54 2.11
C PRO A 85 0.06 18.15 3.42
N TYR A 86 -0.97 18.89 3.85
CA TYR A 86 -1.63 18.58 5.11
C TYR A 86 -2.22 17.19 5.12
N ALA A 87 -2.79 16.76 4.01
CA ALA A 87 -3.44 15.45 3.94
C ALA A 87 -2.44 14.31 3.77
N PHE A 88 -1.32 14.55 3.07
CA PHE A 88 -0.49 13.43 2.61
C PHE A 88 0.96 13.42 3.08
N GLU A 89 1.45 14.50 3.66
CA GLU A 89 2.84 14.59 4.11
C GLU A 89 3.19 13.52 5.14
N ASN A 90 2.28 13.27 6.06
CA ASN A 90 2.46 12.23 7.06
C ASN A 90 2.56 10.85 6.43
N ASP A 91 1.78 10.61 5.38
CA ASP A 91 1.82 9.33 4.67
C ASP A 91 3.17 9.13 3.96
N VAL A 92 3.73 10.21 3.41
CA VAL A 92 5.07 10.16 2.81
C VAL A 92 6.10 9.76 3.86
N ALA A 93 6.05 10.42 5.02
CA ALA A 93 7.01 10.14 6.09
C ALA A 93 6.89 8.70 6.59
N THR A 94 5.67 8.21 6.76
CA THR A 94 5.44 6.84 7.22
C THR A 94 5.97 5.83 6.22
N THR A 95 5.73 6.07 4.93
CA THR A 95 6.20 5.16 3.87
C THR A 95 7.72 5.13 3.82
N LEU A 96 8.36 6.30 3.91
CA LEU A 96 9.82 6.38 3.94
C LEU A 96 10.40 5.63 5.13
N ASN A 97 9.77 5.77 6.28
CA ASN A 97 10.24 5.10 7.48
C ASN A 97 10.18 3.57 7.33
N ASN A 98 9.09 3.07 6.77
CA ASN A 98 8.95 1.62 6.55
C ASN A 98 9.89 1.12 5.47
N LEU A 99 10.12 1.91 4.43
CA LEU A 99 11.07 1.55 3.38
C LEU A 99 12.49 1.49 3.94
N ALA A 100 12.85 2.45 4.81
CA ALA A 100 14.16 2.44 5.46
C ALA A 100 14.34 1.20 6.33
N ASN A 101 13.31 0.83 7.09
CA ASN A 101 13.35 -0.39 7.89
C ASN A 101 13.51 -1.63 7.03
N LEU A 102 12.84 -1.66 5.89
CA LEU A 102 12.98 -2.77 4.94
C LEU A 102 14.42 -2.88 4.44
N HIS A 103 15.04 -1.76 4.10
CA HIS A 103 16.43 -1.76 3.62
C HIS A 103 17.40 -2.29 4.67
N GLN A 104 17.13 -2.05 5.95
CA GLN A 104 17.94 -2.60 7.03
C GLN A 104 17.80 -4.11 7.17
N ASN A 105 16.61 -4.63 6.84
CA ASN A 105 16.31 -6.07 6.98
C ASN A 105 16.63 -6.88 5.73
N LYS A 106 16.90 -6.21 4.63
CA LYS A 106 17.12 -6.86 3.34
C LYS A 106 18.53 -7.37 3.07
#